data_cb06f6a9bbb25833c1af6171a9788fde
#
_entry.id   cb06f6a9bbb25833c1af6171a9788fde
#
_cell.length_a   1.000
_cell.length_b   1.000
_cell.length_c   1.000
_cell.angle_alpha   90.00
_cell.angle_beta   90.00
_cell.angle_gamma   90.00
#
_symmetry.space_group_name_H-M   'P 1'
#
loop_
_entity.id
_entity.type
_entity.pdbx_description
1 polymer ?
#
loop_
_entity_poly.entity_id
_entity_poly.type
_entity_poly.pdbx_seq_one_letter_code
_entity_poly.pdbx_strand_id
1 'polypeptide(L)'
;NGKLKAAGGSIAHLGFALMIAGILISSSNKKIISSSSANGINLPISGKDPLTKQTDNPLENLTLIRQVPATMGPYEVTYLRDSFGNEKGRRFYELLLQRKDAGSKKVLEQFTLWPDVYIMKDNNMSSNPDTKTYLNKDVFTYISYAINNSKEEEDTAQFTIKEMAEGDTAFYS
;
A
#
# COMPACT_ATOMS: atom_id res chain seq x y z
N ASN A 1 16.55 3.62 -53.99
CA ASN A 1 16.29 2.72 -52.85
C ASN A 1 17.46 2.63 -51.83
N GLY A 2 18.69 3.12 -52.17
CA GLY A 2 19.84 3.12 -51.24
C GLY A 2 19.72 4.06 -50.04
N LYS A 3 19.03 5.20 -50.19
CA LYS A 3 18.86 6.24 -49.13
C LYS A 3 17.99 5.75 -47.97
N LEU A 4 17.01 4.86 -48.19
CA LEU A 4 16.20 4.28 -47.10
C LEU A 4 16.99 3.24 -46.27
N LYS A 5 17.93 2.51 -46.87
CA LYS A 5 18.78 1.58 -46.13
C LYS A 5 19.76 2.31 -45.20
N ALA A 6 20.26 3.47 -45.60
CA ALA A 6 21.15 4.30 -44.78
C ALA A 6 20.38 5.01 -43.63
N ALA A 7 19.08 5.27 -43.79
CA ALA A 7 18.25 5.93 -42.78
C ALA A 7 17.84 4.98 -41.64
N GLY A 8 17.85 3.66 -41.84
CA GLY A 8 17.41 2.66 -40.88
C GLY A 8 18.20 2.72 -39.55
N GLY A 9 19.54 2.87 -39.64
CA GLY A 9 20.38 3.00 -38.45
C GLY A 9 20.07 4.28 -37.64
N SER A 10 19.92 5.41 -38.33
CA SER A 10 19.61 6.69 -37.68
C SER A 10 18.22 6.68 -37.00
N ILE A 11 17.23 6.04 -37.63
CA ILE A 11 15.89 5.87 -37.07
C ILE A 11 15.94 4.99 -35.81
N ALA A 12 16.70 3.90 -35.84
CA ALA A 12 16.88 3.02 -34.70
C ALA A 12 17.56 3.73 -33.52
N HIS A 13 18.60 4.52 -33.75
CA HIS A 13 19.27 5.30 -32.73
C HIS A 13 18.36 6.40 -32.15
N LEU A 14 17.58 7.06 -32.98
CA LEU A 14 16.59 8.04 -32.51
C LEU A 14 15.53 7.39 -31.63
N GLY A 15 14.99 6.25 -32.04
CA GLY A 15 14.02 5.48 -31.26
C GLY A 15 14.59 5.04 -29.91
N PHE A 16 15.83 4.56 -29.90
CA PHE A 16 16.51 4.17 -28.65
C PHE A 16 16.77 5.37 -27.74
N ALA A 17 17.21 6.51 -28.29
CA ALA A 17 17.40 7.74 -27.51
C ALA A 17 16.09 8.26 -26.88
N LEU A 18 14.97 8.22 -27.63
CA LEU A 18 13.65 8.59 -27.11
C LEU A 18 13.17 7.63 -26.02
N MET A 19 13.44 6.35 -26.15
CA MET A 19 13.13 5.37 -25.13
C MET A 19 13.89 5.64 -23.81
N ILE A 20 15.22 5.90 -23.92
CA ILE A 20 16.03 6.25 -22.74
C ILE A 20 15.54 7.57 -22.11
N ALA A 21 15.26 8.58 -22.93
CA ALA A 21 14.72 9.86 -22.44
C ALA A 21 13.39 9.66 -21.70
N GLY A 22 12.50 8.83 -22.24
CA GLY A 22 11.24 8.47 -21.59
C GLY A 22 11.43 7.81 -20.21
N ILE A 23 12.36 6.85 -20.12
CA ILE A 23 12.71 6.17 -18.87
C ILE A 23 13.26 7.18 -17.85
N LEU A 24 14.18 8.06 -18.25
CA LEU A 24 14.78 9.07 -17.37
C LEU A 24 13.74 10.05 -16.86
N ILE A 25 12.87 10.56 -17.72
CA ILE A 25 11.79 11.48 -17.34
C ILE A 25 10.81 10.80 -16.37
N SER A 26 10.42 9.56 -16.66
CA SER A 26 9.52 8.80 -15.79
C SER A 26 10.13 8.55 -14.41
N SER A 27 11.41 8.19 -14.35
CA SER A 27 12.11 7.87 -13.10
C SER A 27 12.37 9.12 -12.24
N SER A 28 12.62 10.28 -12.85
CA SER A 28 12.93 11.53 -12.14
C SER A 28 11.70 12.23 -11.56
N ASN A 29 10.51 11.89 -11.99
CA ASN A 29 9.25 12.52 -11.55
C ASN A 29 8.53 11.80 -10.41
N LYS A 30 9.21 10.87 -9.70
CA LYS A 30 8.63 10.22 -8.52
C LYS A 30 8.42 11.27 -7.41
N LYS A 31 7.17 11.39 -6.95
CA LYS A 31 6.80 12.24 -5.82
C LYS A 31 6.12 11.41 -4.75
N ILE A 32 6.69 11.41 -3.55
CA ILE A 32 6.07 10.81 -2.38
C ILE A 32 5.01 11.77 -1.85
N ILE A 33 3.79 11.29 -1.67
CA ILE A 33 2.65 12.07 -1.20
C ILE A 33 2.16 11.66 0.18
N SER A 34 2.66 10.55 0.71
CA SER A 34 2.44 10.11 2.08
C SER A 34 3.35 10.86 3.06
N SER A 35 2.87 11.09 4.27
CA SER A 35 3.66 11.71 5.34
C SER A 35 3.16 11.25 6.70
N SER A 36 4.05 10.87 7.60
CA SER A 36 3.73 10.46 8.96
C SER A 36 3.08 11.59 9.80
N SER A 37 3.36 12.85 9.44
CA SER A 37 2.78 14.00 10.16
C SER A 37 1.32 14.29 9.79
N ALA A 38 0.78 13.67 8.74
CA ALA A 38 -0.55 13.99 8.23
C ALA A 38 -1.69 13.66 9.20
N ASN A 39 -1.51 12.68 10.08
CA ASN A 39 -2.50 12.29 11.10
C ASN A 39 -1.92 12.32 12.54
N GLY A 40 -0.71 12.83 12.71
CA GLY A 40 -0.03 12.91 14.02
C GLY A 40 0.47 11.57 14.56
N ILE A 41 0.32 10.48 13.80
CA ILE A 41 0.78 9.14 14.20
C ILE A 41 2.08 8.85 13.46
N ASN A 42 3.17 8.85 14.19
CA ASN A 42 4.49 8.49 13.66
C ASN A 42 4.96 7.19 14.30
N LEU A 43 4.88 6.10 13.52
CA LEU A 43 5.48 4.82 13.93
C LEU A 43 6.91 4.78 13.37
N PRO A 44 7.93 4.60 14.21
CA PRO A 44 9.33 4.54 13.77
C PRO A 44 9.66 3.19 13.12
N ILE A 45 8.75 2.67 12.34
CA ILE A 45 8.86 1.39 11.66
C ILE A 45 9.08 1.65 10.18
N SER A 46 10.14 1.10 9.65
CA SER A 46 10.45 1.18 8.23
C SER A 46 10.38 -0.20 7.59
N GLY A 47 9.76 -0.26 6.43
CA GLY A 47 9.79 -1.40 5.53
C GLY A 47 10.89 -1.26 4.47
N LYS A 48 10.76 -2.04 3.42
CA LYS A 48 11.55 -1.89 2.20
C LYS A 48 10.62 -1.56 1.04
N ASP A 49 10.99 -0.56 0.26
CA ASP A 49 10.29 -0.25 -0.99
C ASP A 49 10.26 -1.51 -1.87
N PRO A 50 9.10 -2.00 -2.31
CA PRO A 50 8.99 -3.24 -3.06
C PRO A 50 9.69 -3.18 -4.42
N LEU A 51 9.87 -2.00 -4.99
CA LEU A 51 10.49 -1.78 -6.31
C LEU A 51 12.00 -1.59 -6.20
N THR A 52 12.45 -0.68 -5.34
CA THR A 52 13.87 -0.30 -5.21
C THR A 52 14.63 -1.14 -4.20
N LYS A 53 13.92 -1.88 -3.32
CA LYS A 53 14.49 -2.65 -2.18
C LYS A 53 15.26 -1.80 -1.17
N GLN A 54 15.17 -0.49 -1.27
CA GLN A 54 15.75 0.44 -0.29
C GLN A 54 14.88 0.49 0.97
N THR A 55 15.50 0.78 2.10
CA THR A 55 14.76 0.99 3.35
C THR A 55 13.94 2.27 3.26
N ASP A 56 12.65 2.17 3.55
CA ASP A 56 11.74 3.31 3.56
C ASP A 56 12.12 4.32 4.64
N ASN A 57 11.91 5.59 4.35
CA ASN A 57 11.99 6.64 5.35
C ASN A 57 10.68 6.62 6.18
N PRO A 58 10.72 6.35 7.51
CA PRO A 58 9.51 6.32 8.33
C PRO A 58 8.70 7.62 8.30
N LEU A 59 9.35 8.76 8.04
CA LEU A 59 8.67 10.05 7.94
C LEU A 59 7.80 10.18 6.68
N GLU A 60 8.03 9.35 5.69
CA GLU A 60 7.27 9.30 4.44
C GLU A 60 6.14 8.27 4.49
N ASN A 61 6.03 7.49 5.57
CA ASN A 61 4.98 6.51 5.76
C ASN A 61 3.77 7.14 6.45
N LEU A 62 2.58 6.95 5.89
CA LEU A 62 1.32 7.35 6.50
C LEU A 62 0.71 6.16 7.24
N THR A 63 0.54 6.28 8.55
CA THR A 63 -0.17 5.27 9.35
C THR A 63 -1.67 5.46 9.17
N LEU A 64 -2.35 4.39 8.72
CA LEU A 64 -3.79 4.38 8.55
C LEU A 64 -4.46 3.57 9.65
N ILE A 65 -5.49 4.16 10.24
CA ILE A 65 -6.41 3.50 11.16
C ILE A 65 -7.67 3.13 10.38
N ARG A 66 -8.19 1.95 10.62
CA ARG A 66 -9.39 1.46 9.94
C ARG A 66 -10.54 2.44 10.10
N GLN A 67 -11.22 2.78 8.99
CA GLN A 67 -12.37 3.69 8.91
C GLN A 67 -12.05 5.15 9.29
N VAL A 68 -10.78 5.51 9.52
CA VAL A 68 -10.38 6.88 9.83
C VAL A 68 -9.73 7.51 8.61
N PRO A 69 -10.32 8.58 8.03
CA PRO A 69 -9.71 9.28 6.90
C PRO A 69 -8.40 9.98 7.30
N ALA A 70 -7.41 9.95 6.41
CA ALA A 70 -6.16 10.66 6.58
C ALA A 70 -5.77 11.38 5.28
N THR A 71 -5.06 12.49 5.39
CA THR A 71 -4.61 13.27 4.23
C THR A 71 -3.36 12.64 3.63
N MET A 72 -3.37 12.41 2.32
CA MET A 72 -2.24 11.89 1.55
C MET A 72 -2.06 12.73 0.27
N GLY A 73 -1.26 13.78 0.35
CA GLY A 73 -1.08 14.74 -0.73
C GLY A 73 -2.41 15.37 -1.16
N PRO A 74 -2.84 15.24 -2.43
CA PRO A 74 -4.11 15.78 -2.90
C PRO A 74 -5.33 14.90 -2.58
N TYR A 75 -5.12 13.75 -1.95
CA TYR A 75 -6.16 12.78 -1.63
C TYR A 75 -6.44 12.72 -0.13
N GLU A 76 -7.68 12.44 0.22
CA GLU A 76 -8.06 11.87 1.49
C GLU A 76 -8.12 10.35 1.31
N VAL A 77 -7.36 9.61 2.09
CA VAL A 77 -7.30 8.14 2.04
C VAL A 77 -7.97 7.54 3.27
N THR A 78 -8.79 6.53 3.05
CA THR A 78 -9.44 5.77 4.12
C THR A 78 -9.14 4.28 3.93
N TYR A 79 -8.57 3.67 4.95
CA TYR A 79 -8.47 2.20 5.02
C TYR A 79 -9.84 1.64 5.41
N LEU A 80 -10.52 0.97 4.48
CA LEU A 80 -11.88 0.48 4.69
C LEU A 80 -11.89 -0.87 5.43
N ARG A 81 -11.16 -1.82 4.90
CA ARG A 81 -11.09 -3.20 5.41
C ARG A 81 -9.89 -3.93 4.84
N ASP A 82 -9.62 -5.07 5.39
CA ASP A 82 -8.71 -6.06 4.85
C ASP A 82 -9.43 -7.40 4.62
N SER A 83 -8.83 -8.23 3.80
CA SER A 83 -9.31 -9.56 3.50
C SER A 83 -8.14 -10.52 3.26
N PHE A 84 -8.35 -11.77 3.64
CA PHE A 84 -7.37 -12.83 3.35
C PHE A 84 -7.48 -13.27 1.90
N GLY A 85 -6.34 -13.49 1.27
CA GLY A 85 -6.26 -14.12 -0.04
C GLY A 85 -6.42 -15.64 0.06
N ASN A 86 -6.59 -16.27 -1.11
CA ASN A 86 -6.64 -17.73 -1.20
C ASN A 86 -5.29 -18.39 -0.82
N GLU A 87 -4.19 -17.66 -0.92
CA GLU A 87 -2.86 -18.09 -0.53
C GLU A 87 -2.65 -17.83 0.96
N LYS A 88 -2.20 -18.84 1.70
CA LYS A 88 -1.90 -18.71 3.13
C LYS A 88 -0.85 -17.61 3.36
N GLY A 89 -1.17 -16.65 4.22
CA GLY A 89 -0.29 -15.52 4.56
C GLY A 89 -0.43 -14.30 3.65
N ARG A 90 -1.35 -14.30 2.67
CA ARG A 90 -1.63 -13.14 1.83
C ARG A 90 -2.82 -12.35 2.37
N ARG A 91 -2.65 -11.03 2.50
CA ARG A 91 -3.68 -10.12 3.01
C ARG A 91 -3.77 -8.89 2.12
N PHE A 92 -4.96 -8.58 1.65
CA PHE A 92 -5.29 -7.41 0.84
C PHE A 92 -5.86 -6.31 1.72
N TYR A 93 -5.53 -5.05 1.40
CA TYR A 93 -6.02 -3.87 2.11
C TYR A 93 -6.81 -2.98 1.15
N GLU A 94 -8.09 -2.74 1.47
CA GLU A 94 -8.94 -1.85 0.67
C GLU A 94 -8.73 -0.41 1.11
N LEU A 95 -8.13 0.39 0.22
CA LEU A 95 -7.84 1.80 0.42
C LEU A 95 -8.70 2.63 -0.51
N LEU A 96 -9.61 3.42 0.05
CA LEU A 96 -10.42 4.39 -0.68
C LEU A 96 -9.68 5.72 -0.75
N LEU A 97 -9.42 6.20 -1.96
CA LEU A 97 -8.80 7.49 -2.21
C LEU A 97 -9.83 8.45 -2.81
N GLN A 98 -10.00 9.62 -2.20
CA GLN A 98 -10.90 10.66 -2.64
C GLN A 98 -10.16 11.97 -2.80
N ARG A 99 -10.31 12.61 -3.95
CA ARG A 99 -9.88 14.00 -4.15
C ARG A 99 -11.11 14.89 -4.09
N LYS A 100 -11.11 15.80 -3.13
CA LYS A 100 -12.23 16.72 -2.87
C LYS A 100 -11.85 18.14 -3.28
N ASP A 101 -12.85 18.89 -3.69
CA ASP A 101 -12.70 20.35 -3.89
C ASP A 101 -12.47 21.03 -2.54
N ALA A 102 -11.52 21.96 -2.49
CA ALA A 102 -11.11 22.60 -1.24
C ALA A 102 -12.24 23.45 -0.62
N GLY A 103 -13.07 24.09 -1.45
CA GLY A 103 -14.15 24.97 -1.00
C GLY A 103 -15.45 24.22 -0.72
N SER A 104 -15.95 23.47 -1.70
CA SER A 104 -17.27 22.83 -1.65
C SER A 104 -17.28 21.46 -0.98
N LYS A 105 -16.12 20.88 -0.68
CA LYS A 105 -15.97 19.50 -0.20
C LYS A 105 -16.53 18.43 -1.16
N LYS A 106 -16.94 18.83 -2.37
CA LYS A 106 -17.43 17.90 -3.39
C LYS A 106 -16.34 16.94 -3.81
N VAL A 107 -16.68 15.67 -3.93
CA VAL A 107 -15.78 14.64 -4.45
C VAL A 107 -15.60 14.88 -5.96
N LEU A 108 -14.40 15.21 -6.37
CA LEU A 108 -13.99 15.41 -7.76
C LEU A 108 -13.54 14.11 -8.40
N GLU A 109 -12.97 13.22 -7.60
CA GLU A 109 -12.42 11.96 -8.05
C GLU A 109 -12.42 10.96 -6.90
N GLN A 110 -12.72 9.71 -7.22
CA GLN A 110 -12.70 8.61 -6.25
C GLN A 110 -12.26 7.32 -6.93
N PHE A 111 -11.41 6.57 -6.26
CA PHE A 111 -11.01 5.22 -6.69
C PHE A 111 -10.54 4.41 -5.49
N THR A 112 -10.50 3.09 -5.67
CA THR A 112 -10.03 2.16 -4.64
C THR A 112 -8.77 1.47 -5.13
N LEU A 113 -7.81 1.29 -4.23
CA LEU A 113 -6.61 0.49 -4.43
C LEU A 113 -6.59 -0.67 -3.44
N TRP A 114 -6.01 -1.80 -3.88
CA TRP A 114 -5.94 -3.05 -3.14
C TRP A 114 -4.49 -3.55 -3.00
N PRO A 115 -3.58 -2.77 -2.41
CA PRO A 115 -2.24 -3.29 -2.14
C PRO A 115 -2.33 -4.50 -1.23
N ASP A 116 -1.43 -5.46 -1.42
CA ASP A 116 -1.39 -6.65 -0.59
C ASP A 116 -0.03 -6.89 0.04
N VAL A 117 -0.04 -7.62 1.12
CA VAL A 117 1.15 -8.16 1.75
C VAL A 117 1.10 -9.68 1.76
N TYR A 118 2.26 -10.28 1.61
CA TYR A 118 2.46 -11.70 1.78
C TYR A 118 3.45 -11.94 2.91
N ILE A 119 3.01 -12.65 3.96
CA ILE A 119 3.84 -12.99 5.10
C ILE A 119 4.42 -14.39 4.84
N MET A 120 5.73 -14.44 4.68
CA MET A 120 6.45 -15.67 4.45
C MET A 120 6.60 -16.47 5.76
N LYS A 121 6.97 -17.75 5.63
CA LYS A 121 7.14 -18.67 6.78
C LYS A 121 8.23 -18.22 7.76
N ASP A 122 9.20 -17.44 7.30
CA ASP A 122 10.28 -16.85 8.11
C ASP A 122 9.92 -15.48 8.71
N ASN A 123 8.64 -15.11 8.70
CA ASN A 123 8.09 -13.82 9.11
C ASN A 123 8.57 -12.62 8.26
N ASN A 124 9.25 -12.85 7.15
CA ASN A 124 9.52 -11.78 6.20
C ASN A 124 8.23 -11.38 5.48
N MET A 125 8.05 -10.08 5.29
CA MET A 125 6.91 -9.52 4.59
C MET A 125 7.32 -9.08 3.18
N SER A 126 6.58 -9.53 2.17
CA SER A 126 6.64 -8.99 0.81
C SER A 126 5.41 -8.14 0.56
N SER A 127 5.62 -6.92 0.11
CA SER A 127 4.54 -5.98 -0.21
C SER A 127 4.40 -5.86 -1.72
N ASN A 128 3.17 -5.98 -2.20
CA ASN A 128 2.82 -5.77 -3.60
C ASN A 128 2.00 -4.48 -3.71
N PRO A 129 2.44 -3.53 -4.53
CA PRO A 129 1.71 -2.29 -4.75
C PRO A 129 0.47 -2.54 -5.60
N ASP A 130 -0.53 -1.67 -5.43
CA ASP A 130 -1.60 -1.49 -6.40
C ASP A 130 -1.59 -0.08 -6.97
N THR A 131 -2.03 0.10 -8.21
CA THR A 131 -1.77 1.29 -9.00
C THR A 131 -3.00 1.76 -9.75
N LYS A 132 -3.29 3.05 -9.65
CA LYS A 132 -4.19 3.77 -10.55
C LYS A 132 -3.39 4.49 -11.63
N THR A 133 -3.50 4.03 -12.86
CA THR A 133 -2.81 4.61 -14.02
C THR A 133 -3.65 5.70 -14.67
N TYR A 134 -3.00 6.82 -14.99
CA TYR A 134 -3.52 7.93 -15.79
C TYR A 134 -2.64 8.12 -17.03
N LEU A 135 -3.06 8.97 -17.94
CA LEU A 135 -2.31 9.24 -19.16
C LEU A 135 -0.90 9.82 -18.90
N ASN A 136 -0.75 10.63 -17.85
CA ASN A 136 0.47 11.39 -17.58
C ASN A 136 1.08 11.12 -16.20
N LYS A 137 0.51 10.24 -15.41
CA LYS A 137 1.00 9.87 -14.07
C LYS A 137 0.41 8.54 -13.63
N ASP A 138 1.04 7.94 -12.64
CA ASP A 138 0.50 6.83 -11.88
C ASP A 138 0.40 7.22 -10.41
N VAL A 139 -0.62 6.72 -9.74
CA VAL A 139 -0.76 6.78 -8.28
C VAL A 139 -0.73 5.36 -7.77
N PHE A 140 0.30 5.01 -7.03
CA PHE A 140 0.42 3.67 -6.45
C PHE A 140 0.57 3.74 -4.94
N THR A 141 0.13 2.70 -4.28
CA THR A 141 0.29 2.50 -2.84
C THR A 141 0.85 1.11 -2.58
N TYR A 142 1.63 0.98 -1.53
CA TYR A 142 2.06 -0.30 -0.99
C TYR A 142 2.06 -0.23 0.54
N ILE A 143 2.03 -1.39 1.16
CA ILE A 143 2.03 -1.51 2.62
C ILE A 143 3.47 -1.72 3.07
N SER A 144 4.07 -0.73 3.72
CA SER A 144 5.43 -0.84 4.28
C SER A 144 5.46 -1.61 5.59
N TYR A 145 4.36 -1.57 6.35
CA TYR A 145 4.20 -2.32 7.59
C TYR A 145 2.71 -2.66 7.82
N ALA A 146 2.45 -3.86 8.29
CA ALA A 146 1.13 -4.30 8.72
C ALA A 146 1.23 -5.06 10.03
N ILE A 147 0.32 -4.79 10.97
CA ILE A 147 0.22 -5.55 12.20
C ILE A 147 -0.34 -6.94 11.85
N ASN A 148 0.40 -7.97 12.19
CA ASN A 148 -0.05 -9.34 12.00
C ASN A 148 -0.89 -9.77 13.21
N ASN A 149 -2.21 -9.63 13.10
CA ASN A 149 -3.16 -10.08 14.12
C ASN A 149 -3.50 -11.58 13.98
N SER A 150 -2.73 -12.35 13.21
CA SER A 150 -2.97 -13.79 13.05
C SER A 150 -2.91 -14.58 14.35
N LYS A 151 -2.34 -14.00 15.42
CA LYS A 151 -2.41 -14.57 16.76
C LYS A 151 -3.76 -14.35 17.45
N GLU A 152 -4.55 -13.33 17.05
CA GLU A 152 -5.87 -13.11 17.63
C GLU A 152 -6.92 -14.11 17.10
N GLU A 153 -6.69 -14.68 15.92
CA GLU A 153 -7.58 -15.73 15.37
C GLU A 153 -7.24 -17.13 15.90
N GLU A 154 -6.02 -17.36 16.39
CA GLU A 154 -5.64 -18.60 17.07
C GLU A 154 -5.98 -18.56 18.58
N ASP A 155 -6.16 -17.37 19.14
CA ASP A 155 -6.57 -17.20 20.55
C ASP A 155 -8.09 -17.03 20.65
N THR A 156 -8.83 -17.89 19.97
CA THR A 156 -10.18 -18.23 20.39
C THR A 156 -10.03 -19.07 21.65
N ALA A 157 -9.91 -18.37 22.79
CA ALA A 157 -10.05 -18.99 24.08
C ALA A 157 -11.30 -19.89 24.01
N GLN A 158 -11.11 -21.19 24.07
CA GLN A 158 -12.23 -22.10 24.18
C GLN A 158 -12.89 -21.82 25.52
N PHE A 159 -13.94 -21.00 25.47
CA PHE A 159 -14.76 -20.77 26.67
C PHE A 159 -15.40 -22.09 27.04
N THR A 160 -14.91 -22.70 28.10
CA THR A 160 -15.57 -23.84 28.71
C THR A 160 -16.68 -23.31 29.60
N ILE A 161 -17.93 -23.49 29.18
CA ILE A 161 -19.09 -23.18 30.02
C ILE A 161 -19.15 -24.24 31.09
N LYS A 162 -18.91 -23.85 32.34
CA LYS A 162 -19.08 -24.73 33.50
C LYS A 162 -20.30 -24.24 34.26
N GLU A 163 -21.34 -25.07 34.34
CA GLU A 163 -22.47 -24.80 35.22
C GLU A 163 -22.00 -24.96 36.69
N MET A 164 -22.26 -23.96 37.48
CA MET A 164 -21.89 -23.94 38.89
C MET A 164 -23.16 -23.86 39.72
N ALA A 165 -23.23 -24.66 40.75
CA ALA A 165 -24.27 -24.57 41.78
C ALA A 165 -23.91 -23.44 42.78
N GLU A 166 -24.92 -22.94 43.52
CA GLU A 166 -24.71 -21.91 44.53
C GLU A 166 -23.78 -22.45 45.64
N GLY A 167 -22.60 -21.82 45.78
CA GLY A 167 -21.56 -22.21 46.74
C GLY A 167 -20.32 -22.87 46.12
N ASP A 168 -20.29 -23.12 44.80
CA ASP A 168 -19.12 -23.67 44.11
C ASP A 168 -18.05 -22.63 43.89
N THR A 169 -16.77 -23.01 43.92
CA THR A 169 -15.62 -22.15 43.63
C THR A 169 -14.95 -22.62 42.33
N ALA A 170 -14.81 -21.73 41.35
CA ALA A 170 -14.07 -21.99 40.13
C ALA A 170 -12.64 -21.45 40.26
N PHE A 171 -11.67 -22.27 39.91
CA PHE A 171 -10.27 -21.88 39.76
C PHE A 171 -9.97 -21.77 38.26
N TYR A 172 -9.39 -20.62 37.86
CA TYR A 172 -8.83 -20.41 36.52
C TYR A 172 -7.35 -20.80 36.56
N SER A 173 -6.94 -21.65 35.64
CA SER A 173 -5.54 -22.01 35.42
C SER A 173 -5.01 -21.31 34.17
#